data_e84832b62fb19ce76813353f9dab9805
#
_entry.id   e84832b62fb19ce76813353f9dab9805
#
_cell.length_a   1.000
_cell.length_b   1.000
_cell.length_c   1.000
_cell.angle_alpha   90.00
_cell.angle_beta   90.00
_cell.angle_gamma   90.00
#
_symmetry.space_group_name_H-M   'P 1'
#
loop_
_entity.id
_entity.type
_entity.pdbx_description
1 polymer ?
#
loop_
_entity_poly.entity_id
_entity_poly.type
_entity_poly.pdbx_seq_one_letter_code
_entity_poly.pdbx_strand_id
1 'polypeptide(L)'
;ISDVKAESASLSSVSGTISARNAELTGVLTLHTTSGDIDLDDISAAGIETDTTSGDLELDEVDTQSLTFTSTSGDISGELLHADEFGGTVTTVSGDISGIRSGSEGTRTFKIETVSGDIDLDD
;
A
#
# COMPACT_ATOMS: atom_id res chain seq x y z
N ILE A 1 -5.46 -4.69 13.44
CA ILE A 1 -6.14 -5.99 13.35
C ILE A 1 -5.14 -7.10 13.12
N SER A 2 -5.46 -8.28 13.54
CA SER A 2 -4.59 -9.44 13.38
C SER A 2 -5.40 -10.71 13.20
N ASP A 3 -4.85 -11.65 12.42
CA ASP A 3 -5.44 -12.97 12.19
C ASP A 3 -6.89 -12.89 11.71
N VAL A 4 -7.12 -12.13 10.65
CA VAL A 4 -8.45 -11.86 10.11
C VAL A 4 -8.62 -12.55 8.77
N LYS A 5 -9.78 -13.17 8.57
CA LYS A 5 -10.22 -13.68 7.28
C LYS A 5 -11.57 -13.09 6.97
N ALA A 6 -11.68 -12.38 5.85
CA ALA A 6 -12.91 -11.69 5.48
C ALA A 6 -12.97 -11.51 3.98
N GLU A 7 -14.13 -11.05 3.49
CA GLU A 7 -14.23 -10.68 2.09
C GLU A 7 -13.63 -9.30 1.87
N SER A 8 -13.89 -8.37 2.77
CA SER A 8 -13.34 -7.04 2.69
C SER A 8 -13.23 -6.45 4.07
N ALA A 9 -12.36 -5.47 4.22
CA ALA A 9 -12.20 -4.75 5.47
C ALA A 9 -11.97 -3.28 5.17
N SER A 10 -12.43 -2.44 6.08
CA SER A 10 -12.22 -1.00 5.96
C SER A 10 -11.81 -0.46 7.32
N LEU A 11 -10.69 0.22 7.35
CA LEU A 11 -10.14 0.79 8.56
C LEU A 11 -9.94 2.29 8.33
N SER A 12 -10.32 3.09 9.31
CA SER A 12 -10.10 4.53 9.21
C SER A 12 -9.66 5.10 10.54
N SER A 13 -8.83 6.10 10.47
CA SER A 13 -8.31 6.81 11.64
C SER A 13 -8.04 8.26 11.26
N VAL A 14 -8.16 9.16 12.23
CA VAL A 14 -7.75 10.54 11.99
C VAL A 14 -6.29 10.72 12.35
N SER A 15 -5.89 10.23 13.50
CA SER A 15 -4.51 10.33 13.96
C SER A 15 -4.18 9.10 14.77
N GLY A 16 -3.18 8.38 14.38
CA GLY A 16 -2.77 7.15 15.03
C GLY A 16 -2.40 6.12 14.00
N THR A 17 -1.77 5.07 14.44
CA THR A 17 -1.25 4.02 13.56
C THR A 17 -2.33 2.97 13.30
N ILE A 18 -2.48 2.60 12.04
CA ILE A 18 -3.31 1.48 11.64
C ILE A 18 -2.37 0.30 11.38
N SER A 19 -2.59 -0.80 12.09
CA SER A 19 -1.79 -2.00 11.91
C SER A 19 -2.68 -3.17 11.53
N ALA A 20 -2.24 -3.93 10.56
CA ALA A 20 -2.91 -5.15 10.15
C ALA A 20 -1.87 -6.24 9.96
N ARG A 21 -2.13 -7.40 10.54
CA ARG A 21 -1.23 -8.55 10.50
C ARG A 21 -1.98 -9.82 10.20
N ASN A 22 -1.37 -10.69 9.42
CA ASN A 22 -1.92 -12.01 9.10
C ASN A 22 -3.37 -11.93 8.64
N ALA A 23 -3.65 -11.04 7.69
CA ALA A 23 -4.99 -10.86 7.19
C ALA A 23 -5.13 -11.46 5.81
N GLU A 24 -6.18 -12.23 5.61
CA GLU A 24 -6.52 -12.79 4.31
C GLU A 24 -7.88 -12.25 3.89
N LEU A 25 -7.91 -11.59 2.75
CA LEU A 25 -9.13 -11.00 2.21
C LEU A 25 -9.33 -11.49 0.79
N THR A 26 -10.55 -11.91 0.47
CA THR A 26 -10.88 -12.31 -0.88
C THR A 26 -11.25 -11.11 -1.75
N GLY A 27 -11.48 -9.97 -1.14
CA GLY A 27 -11.80 -8.71 -1.83
C GLY A 27 -10.79 -7.63 -1.50
N VAL A 28 -11.26 -6.44 -1.20
CA VAL A 28 -10.43 -5.24 -1.07
C VAL A 28 -10.26 -4.84 0.39
N LEU A 29 -9.04 -4.49 0.75
CA LEU A 29 -8.73 -3.87 2.02
C LEU A 29 -8.63 -2.36 1.80
N THR A 30 -9.45 -1.59 2.50
CA THR A 30 -9.48 -0.14 2.38
C THR A 30 -8.97 0.49 3.68
N LEU A 31 -8.01 1.37 3.55
CA LEU A 31 -7.41 2.06 4.68
C LEU A 31 -7.45 3.56 4.43
N HIS A 32 -7.87 4.31 5.44
CA HIS A 32 -7.95 5.75 5.33
C HIS A 32 -7.49 6.39 6.63
N THR A 33 -6.55 7.29 6.54
CA THR A 33 -6.09 8.05 7.70
C THR A 33 -5.74 9.48 7.27
N THR A 34 -5.87 10.43 8.19
CA THR A 34 -5.48 11.80 7.92
C THR A 34 -4.01 12.01 8.28
N SER A 35 -3.62 11.72 9.51
CA SER A 35 -2.23 11.87 9.93
C SER A 35 -1.86 10.72 10.85
N GLY A 36 -1.43 9.63 10.29
CA GLY A 36 -1.03 8.47 11.03
C GLY A 36 -0.36 7.50 10.09
N ASP A 37 0.34 6.57 10.63
CA ASP A 37 1.08 5.58 9.85
C ASP A 37 0.22 4.36 9.61
N ILE A 38 0.50 3.68 8.52
CA ILE A 38 -0.17 2.43 8.17
C ILE A 38 0.90 1.36 8.05
N ASP A 39 0.68 0.26 8.75
CA ASP A 39 1.64 -0.82 8.85
C ASP A 39 0.92 -2.12 8.48
N LEU A 40 1.32 -2.71 7.38
CA LEU A 40 0.74 -3.95 6.87
C LEU A 40 1.79 -5.05 6.88
N ASP A 41 1.48 -6.15 7.57
CA ASP A 41 2.42 -7.26 7.76
C ASP A 41 1.70 -8.57 7.43
N ASP A 42 2.24 -9.30 6.48
CA ASP A 42 1.72 -10.61 6.07
C ASP A 42 0.25 -10.51 5.65
N ILE A 43 -0.01 -9.68 4.65
CA ILE A 43 -1.35 -9.40 4.16
C ILE A 43 -1.53 -10.04 2.79
N SER A 44 -2.67 -10.69 2.63
CA SER A 44 -3.07 -11.24 1.34
C SER A 44 -4.46 -10.71 1.00
N ALA A 45 -4.59 -10.03 -0.12
CA ALA A 45 -5.85 -9.44 -0.53
C ALA A 45 -5.94 -9.36 -2.05
N ALA A 46 -7.15 -9.32 -2.58
CA ALA A 46 -7.33 -9.10 -4.01
C ALA A 46 -6.96 -7.66 -4.38
N GLY A 47 -7.25 -6.71 -3.49
CA GLY A 47 -6.85 -5.32 -3.71
C GLY A 47 -6.61 -4.62 -2.40
N ILE A 48 -5.77 -3.60 -2.44
CA ILE A 48 -5.51 -2.75 -1.27
C ILE A 48 -5.64 -1.31 -1.73
N GLU A 49 -6.51 -0.56 -1.05
CA GLU A 49 -6.65 0.87 -1.28
C GLU A 49 -6.26 1.61 -0.02
N THR A 50 -5.35 2.54 -0.15
CA THR A 50 -4.85 3.30 0.98
C THR A 50 -4.86 4.78 0.64
N ASP A 51 -5.41 5.58 1.54
CA ASP A 51 -5.51 7.02 1.38
C ASP A 51 -5.07 7.69 2.67
N THR A 52 -4.03 8.50 2.59
CA THR A 52 -3.55 9.25 3.74
C THR A 52 -3.16 10.67 3.31
N THR A 53 -3.29 11.62 4.21
CA THR A 53 -2.83 12.98 3.95
C THR A 53 -1.37 13.15 4.34
N SER A 54 -1.02 12.81 5.57
CA SER A 54 0.37 12.90 6.02
C SER A 54 0.68 11.75 6.95
N GLY A 55 1.17 10.67 6.41
CA GLY A 55 1.53 9.50 7.17
C GLY A 55 2.32 8.57 6.27
N ASP A 56 3.02 7.65 6.87
CA ASP A 56 3.86 6.72 6.15
C ASP A 56 3.15 5.38 5.99
N LEU A 57 3.45 4.71 4.90
CA LEU A 57 2.96 3.36 4.66
C LEU A 57 4.14 2.39 4.69
N GLU A 58 4.03 1.37 5.53
CA GLU A 58 5.01 0.30 5.60
C GLU A 58 4.34 -1.00 5.20
N LEU A 59 4.96 -1.72 4.29
CA LEU A 59 4.49 -3.00 3.80
C LEU A 59 5.54 -4.06 4.08
N ASP A 60 5.09 -5.22 4.57
CA ASP A 60 5.99 -6.34 4.82
C ASP A 60 5.26 -7.63 4.42
N GLU A 61 5.83 -8.32 3.45
CA GLU A 61 5.27 -9.56 2.92
C GLU A 61 3.81 -9.41 2.48
N VAL A 62 3.55 -8.38 1.69
CA VAL A 62 2.19 -8.10 1.21
C VAL A 62 1.99 -8.73 -0.17
N ASP A 63 0.93 -9.51 -0.30
CA ASP A 63 0.54 -10.15 -1.55
C ASP A 63 -0.81 -9.59 -1.96
N THR A 64 -0.83 -8.85 -3.06
CA THR A 64 -2.06 -8.27 -3.58
C THR A 64 -2.02 -8.22 -5.10
N GLN A 65 -3.17 -8.29 -5.73
CA GLN A 65 -3.26 -8.17 -7.18
C GLN A 65 -3.41 -6.71 -7.62
N SER A 66 -3.85 -5.85 -6.71
CA SER A 66 -4.07 -4.45 -7.00
C SER A 66 -3.70 -3.63 -5.78
N LEU A 67 -2.84 -2.65 -5.97
CA LEU A 67 -2.43 -1.76 -4.89
C LEU A 67 -2.66 -0.33 -5.33
N THR A 68 -3.47 0.41 -4.57
CA THR A 68 -3.69 1.82 -4.78
C THR A 68 -3.29 2.57 -3.53
N PHE A 69 -2.39 3.51 -3.67
CA PHE A 69 -1.95 4.33 -2.56
C PHE A 69 -1.97 5.80 -2.97
N THR A 70 -2.62 6.61 -2.16
CA THR A 70 -2.70 8.05 -2.38
C THR A 70 -2.26 8.78 -1.12
N SER A 71 -1.30 9.66 -1.25
CA SER A 71 -0.79 10.44 -0.13
C SER A 71 -0.46 11.85 -0.59
N THR A 72 -0.60 12.81 0.32
CA THR A 72 -0.13 14.16 0.04
C THR A 72 1.34 14.31 0.47
N SER A 73 1.66 13.96 1.71
CA SER A 73 3.04 14.03 2.18
C SER A 73 3.32 12.86 3.11
N GLY A 74 3.83 11.80 2.57
CA GLY A 74 4.17 10.62 3.34
C GLY A 74 5.02 9.70 2.50
N ASP A 75 5.76 8.85 3.13
CA ASP A 75 6.66 7.92 2.47
C ASP A 75 6.04 6.54 2.40
N ILE A 76 6.38 5.82 1.36
CA ILE A 76 5.97 4.43 1.19
C ILE A 76 7.24 3.59 1.19
N SER A 77 7.28 2.60 2.07
CA SER A 77 8.42 1.69 2.11
C SER A 77 7.92 0.29 2.41
N GLY A 78 8.69 -0.69 2.00
CA GLY A 78 8.40 -2.06 2.36
C GLY A 78 8.70 -3.07 1.28
N GLU A 79 8.15 -4.25 1.46
CA GLU A 79 8.33 -5.39 0.57
C GLU A 79 6.99 -5.89 0.07
N LEU A 80 6.92 -6.09 -1.23
CA LEU A 80 5.77 -6.70 -1.88
C LEU A 80 6.16 -8.08 -2.39
N LEU A 81 5.33 -9.07 -2.12
CA LEU A 81 5.51 -10.38 -2.72
C LEU A 81 5.14 -10.28 -4.20
N HIS A 82 5.97 -10.86 -5.04
CA HIS A 82 5.76 -10.84 -6.50
C HIS A 82 5.81 -9.43 -7.09
N ALA A 83 6.69 -8.59 -6.59
CA ALA A 83 6.80 -7.22 -7.08
C ALA A 83 7.15 -7.15 -8.57
N ASP A 84 7.83 -8.14 -9.09
CA ASP A 84 8.20 -8.20 -10.50
C ASP A 84 7.00 -8.49 -11.42
N GLU A 85 5.88 -8.90 -10.85
CA GLU A 85 4.65 -9.12 -11.60
C GLU A 85 3.75 -7.88 -11.67
N PHE A 86 4.14 -6.80 -11.00
CA PHE A 86 3.36 -5.57 -10.99
C PHE A 86 3.70 -4.70 -12.19
N GLY A 87 2.66 -4.16 -12.78
CA GLY A 87 2.79 -3.09 -13.74
C GLY A 87 1.83 -1.98 -13.37
N GLY A 88 2.18 -0.74 -13.66
CA GLY A 88 1.29 0.35 -13.33
C GLY A 88 1.97 1.70 -13.32
N THR A 89 1.39 2.61 -12.57
CA THR A 89 1.79 4.01 -12.56
C THR A 89 2.24 4.43 -11.17
N VAL A 90 3.39 5.05 -11.09
CA VAL A 90 3.88 5.69 -9.88
C VAL A 90 4.11 7.16 -10.21
N THR A 91 3.46 8.04 -9.46
CA THR A 91 3.53 9.47 -9.72
C THR A 91 3.88 10.20 -8.43
N THR A 92 4.89 11.05 -8.49
CA THR A 92 5.21 11.94 -7.38
C THR A 92 5.56 13.31 -7.96
N VAL A 93 5.21 14.36 -7.22
CA VAL A 93 5.57 15.72 -7.64
C VAL A 93 6.99 16.06 -7.20
N SER A 94 7.31 15.78 -5.95
CA SER A 94 8.65 16.04 -5.44
C SER A 94 9.03 14.94 -4.47
N GLY A 95 9.70 13.95 -4.94
CA GLY A 95 10.14 12.82 -4.14
C GLY A 95 10.89 11.84 -5.01
N ASP A 96 11.48 10.86 -4.40
CA ASP A 96 12.26 9.85 -5.08
C ASP A 96 11.51 8.53 -5.14
N ILE A 97 11.68 7.82 -6.22
CA ILE A 97 11.07 6.50 -6.41
C ILE A 97 12.21 5.50 -6.59
N SER A 98 12.21 4.47 -5.79
CA SER A 98 13.20 3.41 -5.91
C SER A 98 12.54 2.05 -5.68
N GLY A 99 13.14 1.03 -6.25
CA GLY A 99 12.71 -0.35 -6.08
C GLY A 99 11.70 -0.81 -7.10
N ILE A 100 10.56 -0.12 -7.21
CA ILE A 100 9.51 -0.49 -8.15
C ILE A 100 9.79 0.14 -9.52
N ARG A 101 9.52 -0.62 -10.55
CA ARG A 101 9.59 -0.14 -11.92
C ARG A 101 8.19 0.21 -12.40
N SER A 102 8.00 1.42 -12.90
CA SER A 102 6.78 1.72 -13.58
C SER A 102 6.86 1.08 -14.98
N GLY A 103 5.84 0.32 -15.31
CA GLY A 103 5.81 -0.39 -16.57
C GLY A 103 4.42 -0.89 -16.85
N SER A 104 4.23 -1.42 -18.02
CA SER A 104 2.94 -1.85 -18.48
C SER A 104 2.79 -3.37 -18.54
N GLU A 105 3.79 -4.10 -18.14
CA GLU A 105 3.75 -5.56 -18.21
C GLU A 105 3.69 -6.17 -16.82
N GLY A 106 2.57 -6.83 -16.54
CA GLY A 106 2.38 -7.53 -15.29
C GLY A 106 0.94 -7.97 -15.16
N THR A 107 0.74 -9.05 -14.42
CA THR A 107 -0.59 -9.55 -14.12
C THR A 107 -1.21 -8.82 -12.93
N ARG A 108 -0.40 -8.04 -12.22
CA ARG A 108 -0.82 -7.29 -11.06
C ARG A 108 -0.68 -5.80 -11.35
N THR A 109 -1.53 -4.99 -10.74
CA THR A 109 -1.59 -3.56 -11.02
C THR A 109 -1.31 -2.77 -9.76
N PHE A 110 -0.54 -1.69 -9.89
CA PHE A 110 -0.43 -0.73 -8.80
C PHE A 110 -0.63 0.68 -9.33
N LYS A 111 -1.14 1.52 -8.46
CA LYS A 111 -1.26 2.95 -8.72
C LYS A 111 -0.86 3.67 -7.45
N ILE A 112 0.22 4.41 -7.53
CA ILE A 112 0.76 5.11 -6.37
C ILE A 112 0.87 6.58 -6.73
N GLU A 113 0.24 7.44 -5.94
CA GLU A 113 0.28 8.88 -6.15
C GLU A 113 0.66 9.56 -4.85
N THR A 114 1.70 10.37 -4.88
CA THR A 114 2.08 11.20 -3.75
C THR A 114 2.53 12.56 -4.26
N VAL A 115 2.31 13.58 -3.46
CA VAL A 115 2.75 14.93 -3.82
C VAL A 115 4.20 15.14 -3.40
N SER A 116 4.52 14.88 -2.15
CA SER A 116 5.89 15.03 -1.65
C SER A 116 6.21 13.90 -0.68
N GLY A 117 6.82 12.88 -1.16
CA GLY A 117 7.21 11.74 -0.37
C GLY A 117 8.04 10.80 -1.20
N ASP A 118 8.76 9.94 -0.55
CA ASP A 118 9.62 8.98 -1.21
C ASP A 118 8.93 7.62 -1.27
N ILE A 119 9.20 6.89 -2.34
CA ILE A 119 8.63 5.57 -2.53
C ILE A 119 9.79 4.59 -2.67
N ASP A 120 9.84 3.62 -1.77
CA ASP A 120 10.90 2.62 -1.73
C ASP A 120 10.25 1.26 -1.48
N LEU A 121 10.07 0.50 -2.54
CA LEU A 121 9.42 -0.80 -2.48
C LEU A 121 10.34 -1.86 -3.09
N ASP A 122 10.54 -2.93 -2.36
CA ASP A 122 11.36 -4.05 -2.75
C ASP A 122 10.53 -5.31 -2.95
N ASP A 123 11.17 -6.27 -3.58
CA ASP A 123 10.61 -7.61 -3.74
C ASP A 123 11.29 -8.56 -2.79
#